data_655dbf3e72439783fc8730b0d5271e60
#
_entry.id   655dbf3e72439783fc8730b0d5271e60
#
_cell.length_a   1.000
_cell.length_b   1.000
_cell.length_c   1.000
_cell.angle_alpha   90.00
_cell.angle_beta   90.00
_cell.angle_gamma   90.00
#
_symmetry.space_group_name_H-M   'P 1'
#
loop_
_entity.id
_entity.type
_entity.pdbx_description
1 polymer ?
#
loop_
_entity_poly.entity_id
_entity_poly.type
_entity_poly.pdbx_seq_one_letter_code
_entity_poly.pdbx_strand_id
1 'polypeptide(L)'
;MSVVPALTIAILLGPIAAGLLGTLLPAFGGLRPGGGGSFSLEPWRILFAEPGIGRASWLSFKTGVLSALGALLGCFLLIAGWQGTRVFRALERLLSPLLSVPHAAAALGLAFMVAPSGWAARLASPWATGWERPPDALIVGDPGGWALIAGLMAKELPFLMLMALAALPQINSAERMQVAAALGYGKVRGWVLTVLPALYVQLRLPLYAVLAYAMSNVDVSIVLGPTAPPTLSILILRWMTDPDLALRGPAAAAALLQLALVIWAIALWRLGEILAAWFGRRAVESGERATGWRDYGGRGLGLAIGIFAGLAVFGGLVSQGIWSFAGRWRFPEALPSSFGLRSWERHGGPALDVTFVTLELALLAALIALFFVLG
;
A
#
# COMPACT_ATOMS: atom_id res chain seq x y z
N MET A 1 -22.44 32.50 -6.29
CA MET A 1 -21.92 31.12 -6.03
C MET A 1 -22.99 30.39 -5.24
N SER A 2 -23.38 29.19 -5.65
CA SER A 2 -24.33 28.39 -4.89
C SER A 2 -23.72 28.03 -3.53
N VAL A 3 -24.52 28.00 -2.47
CA VAL A 3 -24.09 27.75 -1.09
C VAL A 3 -23.47 26.35 -0.93
N VAL A 4 -24.00 25.37 -1.66
CA VAL A 4 -23.58 23.98 -1.59
C VAL A 4 -22.11 23.77 -1.99
N PRO A 5 -21.60 24.25 -3.15
CA PRO A 5 -20.17 24.12 -3.46
C PRO A 5 -19.25 24.80 -2.45
N ALA A 6 -19.63 25.96 -1.92
CA ALA A 6 -18.83 26.65 -0.91
C ALA A 6 -18.77 25.83 0.40
N LEU A 7 -19.89 25.26 0.81
CA LEU A 7 -19.98 24.39 1.98
C LEU A 7 -19.18 23.09 1.78
N THR A 8 -19.27 22.49 0.59
CA THR A 8 -18.49 21.29 0.22
C THR A 8 -17.00 21.56 0.33
N ILE A 9 -16.52 22.68 -0.23
CA ILE A 9 -15.11 23.08 -0.15
C ILE A 9 -14.70 23.31 1.33
N ALA A 10 -15.53 24.01 2.11
CA ALA A 10 -15.25 24.26 3.52
C ALA A 10 -15.16 22.97 4.35
N ILE A 11 -16.06 22.01 4.12
CA ILE A 11 -16.07 20.71 4.80
C ILE A 11 -14.88 19.83 4.37
N LEU A 12 -14.46 19.89 3.11
CA LEU A 12 -13.31 19.14 2.63
C LEU A 12 -11.98 19.75 3.09
N LEU A 13 -11.81 21.05 2.95
CA LEU A 13 -10.53 21.72 3.22
C LEU A 13 -10.39 22.17 4.68
N GLY A 14 -11.50 22.47 5.37
CA GLY A 14 -11.48 22.96 6.75
C GLY A 14 -10.78 22.00 7.72
N PRO A 15 -11.17 20.73 7.82
CA PRO A 15 -10.51 19.76 8.68
C PRO A 15 -9.03 19.54 8.32
N ILE A 16 -8.69 19.58 7.03
CA ILE A 16 -7.30 19.44 6.55
C ILE A 16 -6.47 20.64 7.03
N ALA A 17 -6.98 21.86 6.84
CA ALA A 17 -6.31 23.08 7.29
C ALA A 17 -6.17 23.12 8.82
N ALA A 18 -7.22 22.75 9.55
CA ALA A 18 -7.20 22.67 11.00
C ALA A 18 -6.20 21.61 11.50
N GLY A 19 -6.15 20.44 10.85
CA GLY A 19 -5.18 19.38 11.16
C GLY A 19 -3.74 19.82 10.91
N LEU A 20 -3.48 20.50 9.78
CA LEU A 20 -2.15 21.04 9.48
C LEU A 20 -1.72 22.09 10.50
N LEU A 21 -2.60 23.03 10.89
CA LEU A 21 -2.32 24.02 11.93
C LEU A 21 -2.14 23.35 13.28
N GLY A 22 -2.99 22.38 13.62
CA GLY A 22 -2.90 21.57 14.84
C GLY A 22 -1.64 20.73 14.94
N THR A 23 -0.97 20.47 13.81
CA THR A 23 0.34 19.80 13.76
C THR A 23 1.48 20.83 13.77
N LEU A 24 1.35 21.90 13.00
CA LEU A 24 2.40 22.91 12.85
C LEU A 24 2.68 23.64 14.19
N LEU A 25 1.63 24.05 14.90
CA LEU A 25 1.77 24.83 16.14
C LEU A 25 2.50 24.05 17.25
N PRO A 26 2.12 22.79 17.61
CA PRO A 26 2.84 22.03 18.62
C PRO A 26 4.29 21.68 18.20
N ALA A 27 4.53 21.46 16.91
CA ALA A 27 5.87 21.15 16.40
C ALA A 27 6.88 22.29 16.67
N PHE A 28 6.40 23.51 16.83
CA PHE A 28 7.23 24.69 17.15
C PHE A 28 6.90 25.30 18.52
N GLY A 29 6.33 24.51 19.43
CA GLY A 29 6.08 24.94 20.81
C GLY A 29 4.89 25.86 21.01
N GLY A 30 4.10 26.13 19.95
CA GLY A 30 2.97 27.08 19.97
C GLY A 30 1.75 26.64 20.75
N LEU A 31 1.61 25.35 21.08
CA LEU A 31 0.54 24.79 21.91
C LEU A 31 1.16 23.86 22.95
N ARG A 32 1.40 24.38 24.16
CA ARG A 32 1.81 23.56 25.30
C ARG A 32 0.63 23.19 26.18
N PRO A 33 0.59 21.96 26.75
CA PRO A 33 -0.37 21.64 27.81
C PRO A 33 -0.19 22.64 28.96
N GLY A 34 -1.25 23.39 29.30
CA GLY A 34 -1.18 24.43 30.34
C GLY A 34 -1.19 25.88 29.84
N GLY A 35 -1.20 26.13 28.53
CA GLY A 35 -1.32 27.48 27.94
C GLY A 35 0.01 28.23 27.85
N GLY A 36 0.09 29.19 26.89
CA GLY A 36 1.25 30.09 26.77
C GLY A 36 2.43 29.43 26.02
N GLY A 37 2.27 29.14 24.71
CA GLY A 37 3.35 28.67 23.86
C GLY A 37 4.20 29.82 23.30
N SER A 38 5.51 29.80 23.49
CA SER A 38 6.47 30.59 22.72
C SER A 38 7.09 29.69 21.64
N PHE A 39 7.53 30.30 20.52
CA PHE A 39 8.27 29.58 19.49
C PHE A 39 9.49 28.87 20.12
N SER A 40 9.60 27.56 19.86
CA SER A 40 10.65 26.72 20.40
C SER A 40 10.99 25.59 19.43
N LEU A 41 12.26 25.28 19.29
CA LEU A 41 12.75 24.11 18.55
C LEU A 41 12.93 22.88 19.45
N GLU A 42 12.52 22.94 20.70
CA GLU A 42 12.63 21.84 21.66
C GLU A 42 11.97 20.53 21.17
N PRO A 43 10.76 20.54 20.54
CA PRO A 43 10.18 19.33 19.97
C PRO A 43 11.09 18.65 18.93
N TRP A 44 11.77 19.44 18.12
CA TRP A 44 12.72 18.93 17.13
C TRP A 44 13.99 18.38 17.76
N ARG A 45 14.49 18.99 18.83
CA ARG A 45 15.64 18.47 19.58
C ARG A 45 15.34 17.12 20.18
N ILE A 46 14.16 16.96 20.80
CA ILE A 46 13.69 15.69 21.37
C ILE A 46 13.54 14.66 20.25
N LEU A 47 12.91 15.01 19.12
CA LEU A 47 12.75 14.13 17.97
C LEU A 47 14.10 13.60 17.45
N PHE A 48 15.06 14.49 17.23
CA PHE A 48 16.39 14.07 16.70
C PHE A 48 17.28 13.40 17.73
N ALA A 49 16.98 13.54 19.02
CA ALA A 49 17.62 12.78 20.09
C ALA A 49 17.03 11.38 20.28
N GLU A 50 15.85 11.09 19.68
CA GLU A 50 15.21 9.77 19.77
C GLU A 50 16.08 8.68 19.13
N PRO A 51 16.45 7.63 19.89
CA PRO A 51 17.22 6.51 19.35
C PRO A 51 16.50 5.83 18.19
N GLY A 52 17.15 5.74 17.03
CA GLY A 52 16.60 5.06 15.87
C GLY A 52 15.73 5.91 14.93
N ILE A 53 15.58 7.23 15.17
CA ILE A 53 14.77 8.11 14.29
C ILE A 53 15.23 8.07 12.83
N GLY A 54 16.54 8.08 12.57
CA GLY A 54 17.07 7.97 11.21
C GLY A 54 16.71 6.64 10.54
N ARG A 55 16.71 5.54 11.31
CA ARG A 55 16.33 4.22 10.83
C ARG A 55 14.82 4.12 10.58
N ALA A 56 13.97 4.68 11.46
CA ALA A 56 12.54 4.78 11.29
C ALA A 56 12.16 5.59 10.04
N SER A 57 12.81 6.73 9.83
CA SER A 57 12.66 7.59 8.64
C SER A 57 13.07 6.87 7.35
N TRP A 58 14.24 6.21 7.36
CA TRP A 58 14.70 5.40 6.23
C TRP A 58 13.76 4.24 5.92
N LEU A 59 13.25 3.57 6.96
CA LEU A 59 12.32 2.45 6.79
C LEU A 59 11.02 2.92 6.12
N SER A 60 10.42 4.03 6.60
CA SER A 60 9.22 4.62 5.98
C SER A 60 9.47 5.00 4.53
N PHE A 61 10.59 5.64 4.23
CA PHE A 61 10.99 6.01 2.87
C PHE A 61 11.16 4.77 1.98
N LYS A 62 12.00 3.83 2.41
CA LYS A 62 12.30 2.60 1.67
C LYS A 62 11.04 1.78 1.38
N THR A 63 10.22 1.54 2.41
CA THR A 63 9.02 0.69 2.27
C THR A 63 8.00 1.34 1.35
N GLY A 64 7.77 2.65 1.48
CA GLY A 64 6.85 3.39 0.61
C GLY A 64 7.32 3.43 -0.84
N VAL A 65 8.59 3.75 -1.08
CA VAL A 65 9.13 3.83 -2.45
C VAL A 65 9.16 2.46 -3.14
N LEU A 66 9.62 1.40 -2.43
CA LEU A 66 9.70 0.07 -3.03
C LEU A 66 8.34 -0.56 -3.26
N SER A 67 7.36 -0.35 -2.37
CA SER A 67 6.00 -0.85 -2.60
C SER A 67 5.32 -0.16 -3.77
N ALA A 68 5.42 1.17 -3.87
CA ALA A 68 4.88 1.95 -4.99
C ALA A 68 5.54 1.55 -6.33
N LEU A 69 6.88 1.39 -6.33
CA LEU A 69 7.62 0.94 -7.52
C LEU A 69 7.23 -0.47 -7.93
N GLY A 70 7.13 -1.40 -6.98
CA GLY A 70 6.72 -2.78 -7.23
C GLY A 70 5.30 -2.88 -7.78
N ALA A 71 4.36 -2.13 -7.19
CA ALA A 71 2.99 -2.07 -7.66
C ALA A 71 2.88 -1.46 -9.07
N LEU A 72 3.60 -0.36 -9.34
CA LEU A 72 3.63 0.27 -10.65
C LEU A 72 4.22 -0.65 -11.71
N LEU A 73 5.36 -1.29 -11.42
CA LEU A 73 6.01 -2.24 -12.31
C LEU A 73 5.10 -3.43 -12.60
N GLY A 74 4.48 -3.99 -11.57
CA GLY A 74 3.50 -5.07 -11.71
C GLY A 74 2.32 -4.67 -12.59
N CYS A 75 1.74 -3.48 -12.34
CA CYS A 75 0.65 -2.92 -13.15
C CYS A 75 1.05 -2.81 -14.63
N PHE A 76 2.19 -2.21 -14.93
CA PHE A 76 2.65 -2.02 -16.30
C PHE A 76 2.97 -3.33 -17.01
N LEU A 77 3.64 -4.26 -16.35
CA LEU A 77 3.98 -5.56 -16.94
C LEU A 77 2.74 -6.43 -17.17
N LEU A 78 1.73 -6.36 -16.27
CA LEU A 78 0.45 -7.04 -16.46
C LEU A 78 -0.28 -6.50 -17.69
N ILE A 79 -0.42 -5.19 -17.80
CA ILE A 79 -1.10 -4.56 -18.94
C ILE A 79 -0.30 -4.85 -20.23
N ALA A 80 0.99 -4.55 -20.24
CA ALA A 80 1.85 -4.73 -21.41
C ALA A 80 1.86 -6.17 -21.94
N GLY A 81 1.94 -7.14 -21.04
CA GLY A 81 2.04 -8.55 -21.39
C GLY A 81 0.70 -9.23 -21.68
N TRP A 82 -0.36 -8.84 -20.98
CA TRP A 82 -1.58 -9.65 -20.92
C TRP A 82 -2.85 -8.94 -21.36
N GLN A 83 -2.84 -7.63 -21.60
CA GLN A 83 -4.01 -6.88 -22.12
C GLN A 83 -4.62 -7.59 -23.34
N GLY A 84 -5.95 -7.72 -23.36
CA GLY A 84 -6.72 -8.40 -24.41
C GLY A 84 -6.77 -9.92 -24.31
N THR A 85 -6.08 -10.56 -23.35
CA THR A 85 -6.14 -12.01 -23.13
C THR A 85 -7.29 -12.43 -22.22
N ARG A 86 -7.62 -13.75 -22.19
CA ARG A 86 -8.60 -14.30 -21.24
C ARG A 86 -8.12 -14.17 -19.79
N VAL A 87 -6.83 -14.34 -19.55
CA VAL A 87 -6.21 -14.18 -18.21
C VAL A 87 -6.39 -12.75 -17.70
N PHE A 88 -6.14 -11.76 -18.56
CA PHE A 88 -6.30 -10.36 -18.18
C PHE A 88 -7.75 -10.02 -17.82
N ARG A 89 -8.72 -10.50 -18.59
CA ARG A 89 -10.14 -10.33 -18.28
C ARG A 89 -10.56 -11.00 -16.96
N ALA A 90 -9.93 -12.11 -16.59
CA ALA A 90 -10.15 -12.72 -15.28
C ALA A 90 -9.57 -11.84 -14.15
N LEU A 91 -8.38 -11.28 -14.34
CA LEU A 91 -7.78 -10.33 -13.38
C LEU A 91 -8.62 -9.06 -13.22
N GLU A 92 -9.14 -8.48 -14.31
CA GLU A 92 -10.04 -7.33 -14.26
C GLU A 92 -11.27 -7.57 -13.36
N ARG A 93 -11.87 -8.77 -13.44
CA ARG A 93 -13.02 -9.13 -12.58
C ARG A 93 -12.65 -9.23 -11.11
N LEU A 94 -11.39 -9.56 -10.79
CA LEU A 94 -10.90 -9.66 -9.42
C LEU A 94 -10.50 -8.32 -8.80
N LEU A 95 -10.36 -7.26 -9.60
CA LEU A 95 -9.93 -5.95 -9.09
C LEU A 95 -10.93 -5.37 -8.08
N SER A 96 -12.22 -5.40 -8.37
CA SER A 96 -13.25 -4.90 -7.46
C SER A 96 -13.28 -5.64 -6.12
N PRO A 97 -13.32 -6.98 -6.06
CA PRO A 97 -13.17 -7.71 -4.80
C PRO A 97 -11.84 -7.43 -4.08
N LEU A 98 -10.72 -7.33 -4.80
CA LEU A 98 -9.41 -7.03 -4.19
C LEU A 98 -9.37 -5.64 -3.53
N LEU A 99 -10.02 -4.66 -4.15
CA LEU A 99 -10.08 -3.29 -3.63
C LEU A 99 -11.02 -3.17 -2.42
N SER A 100 -12.10 -3.95 -2.40
CA SER A 100 -13.07 -3.91 -1.29
C SER A 100 -12.52 -4.44 0.04
N VAL A 101 -11.48 -5.26 0.02
CA VAL A 101 -10.84 -5.77 1.24
C VAL A 101 -10.12 -4.62 1.96
N PRO A 102 -10.39 -4.34 3.26
CA PRO A 102 -9.65 -3.33 4.02
C PRO A 102 -8.15 -3.66 4.09
N HIS A 103 -7.30 -2.62 4.12
CA HIS A 103 -5.84 -2.80 4.18
C HIS A 103 -5.40 -3.59 5.41
N ALA A 104 -5.97 -3.30 6.58
CA ALA A 104 -5.70 -4.04 7.82
C ALA A 104 -6.05 -5.53 7.69
N ALA A 105 -7.21 -5.85 7.10
CA ALA A 105 -7.62 -7.25 6.90
C ALA A 105 -6.68 -7.98 5.93
N ALA A 106 -6.27 -7.33 4.84
CA ALA A 106 -5.30 -7.91 3.91
C ALA A 106 -3.92 -8.12 4.58
N ALA A 107 -3.48 -7.17 5.41
CA ALA A 107 -2.22 -7.28 6.16
C ALA A 107 -2.24 -8.44 7.17
N LEU A 108 -3.32 -8.55 7.94
CA LEU A 108 -3.52 -9.68 8.87
C LEU A 108 -3.56 -11.01 8.13
N GLY A 109 -4.29 -11.07 6.99
CA GLY A 109 -4.34 -12.27 6.16
C GLY A 109 -2.97 -12.69 5.65
N LEU A 110 -2.21 -11.74 5.14
CA LEU A 110 -0.85 -12.00 4.68
C LEU A 110 0.03 -12.46 5.84
N ALA A 111 -0.08 -11.84 7.03
CA ALA A 111 0.65 -12.27 8.22
C ALA A 111 0.33 -13.72 8.59
N PHE A 112 -0.95 -14.11 8.67
CA PHE A 112 -1.36 -15.49 8.94
C PHE A 112 -0.91 -16.48 7.85
N MET A 113 -0.76 -16.01 6.63
CA MET A 113 -0.30 -16.84 5.52
C MET A 113 1.21 -17.05 5.55
N VAL A 114 2.02 -15.97 5.73
CA VAL A 114 3.47 -16.03 5.55
C VAL A 114 4.27 -16.17 6.84
N ALA A 115 3.65 -16.05 8.02
CA ALA A 115 4.35 -16.28 9.29
C ALA A 115 5.10 -17.64 9.30
N PRO A 116 6.17 -17.82 10.08
CA PRO A 116 6.88 -19.10 10.17
C PRO A 116 6.00 -20.29 10.52
N SER A 117 4.95 -20.08 11.30
CA SER A 117 3.90 -21.06 11.61
C SER A 117 2.65 -20.89 10.75
N GLY A 118 2.70 -20.02 9.73
CA GLY A 118 1.58 -19.67 8.88
C GLY A 118 1.18 -20.77 7.90
N TRP A 119 0.08 -20.52 7.20
CA TRP A 119 -0.52 -21.53 6.34
C TRP A 119 0.38 -21.92 5.15
N ALA A 120 1.11 -20.98 4.55
CA ALA A 120 2.03 -21.28 3.45
C ALA A 120 3.18 -22.23 3.90
N ALA A 121 3.77 -21.97 5.09
CA ALA A 121 4.78 -22.84 5.65
C ALA A 121 4.23 -24.25 5.92
N ARG A 122 3.02 -24.36 6.44
CA ARG A 122 2.34 -25.65 6.71
C ARG A 122 2.05 -26.43 5.41
N LEU A 123 1.56 -25.75 4.37
CA LEU A 123 1.31 -26.37 3.06
C LEU A 123 2.57 -26.92 2.42
N ALA A 124 3.73 -26.31 2.65
CA ALA A 124 5.02 -26.75 2.12
C ALA A 124 5.77 -27.74 3.03
N SER A 125 5.29 -27.98 4.26
CA SER A 125 5.98 -28.80 5.26
C SER A 125 5.27 -30.13 5.51
N PRO A 126 6.02 -31.21 5.81
CA PRO A 126 7.48 -31.30 5.77
C PRO A 126 8.03 -31.60 4.36
N TRP A 127 7.17 -31.92 3.39
CA TRP A 127 7.49 -32.54 2.10
C TRP A 127 8.43 -31.70 1.21
N ALA A 128 8.32 -30.37 1.21
CA ALA A 128 9.18 -29.48 0.42
C ALA A 128 10.27 -28.80 1.27
N THR A 129 9.98 -28.49 2.54
CA THR A 129 10.88 -27.72 3.40
C THR A 129 11.69 -28.58 4.36
N GLY A 130 11.23 -29.82 4.65
CA GLY A 130 11.78 -30.68 5.71
C GLY A 130 11.48 -30.17 7.13
N TRP A 131 10.66 -29.14 7.30
CA TRP A 131 10.38 -28.55 8.61
C TRP A 131 9.34 -29.40 9.38
N GLU A 132 9.71 -29.88 10.54
CA GLU A 132 8.81 -30.52 11.51
C GLU A 132 8.33 -29.53 12.58
N ARG A 133 9.02 -28.38 12.70
CA ARG A 133 8.70 -27.24 13.59
C ARG A 133 8.77 -25.95 12.78
N PRO A 134 8.05 -24.90 13.19
CA PRO A 134 8.19 -23.59 12.56
C PRO A 134 9.65 -23.15 12.56
N PRO A 135 10.19 -22.65 11.42
CA PRO A 135 11.55 -22.15 11.38
C PRO A 135 11.71 -20.91 12.27
N ASP A 136 12.89 -20.74 12.86
CA ASP A 136 13.26 -19.54 13.59
C ASP A 136 13.64 -18.43 12.58
N ALA A 137 12.64 -17.85 11.96
CA ALA A 137 12.80 -16.80 10.95
C ALA A 137 11.82 -15.66 11.22
N LEU A 138 12.33 -14.44 11.27
CA LEU A 138 11.51 -13.24 11.44
C LEU A 138 11.00 -12.78 10.08
N ILE A 139 9.86 -13.32 9.63
CA ILE A 139 9.20 -12.96 8.35
C ILE A 139 8.27 -11.78 8.55
N VAL A 140 7.32 -11.89 9.47
CA VAL A 140 6.43 -10.78 9.86
C VAL A 140 7.17 -9.91 10.87
N GLY A 141 7.18 -8.60 10.65
CA GLY A 141 7.94 -7.68 11.49
C GLY A 141 9.46 -7.71 11.24
N ASP A 142 9.89 -8.19 10.07
CA ASP A 142 11.30 -8.25 9.69
C ASP A 142 11.96 -6.86 9.73
N PRO A 143 13.22 -6.74 10.21
CA PRO A 143 13.90 -5.45 10.35
C PRO A 143 14.11 -4.70 9.03
N GLY A 144 14.07 -5.41 7.90
CA GLY A 144 14.15 -4.86 6.56
C GLY A 144 12.83 -4.28 6.05
N GLY A 145 11.69 -4.62 6.67
CA GLY A 145 10.35 -4.20 6.22
C GLY A 145 9.88 -4.87 4.93
N TRP A 146 10.41 -6.05 4.59
CA TRP A 146 10.04 -6.75 3.36
C TRP A 146 8.60 -7.27 3.37
N ALA A 147 8.14 -7.78 4.52
CA ALA A 147 6.73 -8.17 4.68
C ALA A 147 5.79 -6.97 4.52
N LEU A 148 6.19 -5.81 5.05
CA LEU A 148 5.45 -4.55 4.89
C LEU A 148 5.41 -4.11 3.42
N ILE A 149 6.55 -4.14 2.70
CA ILE A 149 6.62 -3.84 1.27
C ILE A 149 5.68 -4.78 0.49
N ALA A 150 5.71 -6.07 0.77
CA ALA A 150 4.86 -7.06 0.11
C ALA A 150 3.37 -6.80 0.36
N GLY A 151 2.98 -6.51 1.59
CA GLY A 151 1.59 -6.20 1.96
C GLY A 151 1.07 -4.92 1.31
N LEU A 152 1.84 -3.85 1.34
CA LEU A 152 1.51 -2.60 0.65
C LEU A 152 1.40 -2.82 -0.86
N MET A 153 2.41 -3.46 -1.49
CA MET A 153 2.41 -3.73 -2.92
C MET A 153 1.18 -4.54 -3.36
N ALA A 154 0.76 -5.54 -2.56
CA ALA A 154 -0.41 -6.37 -2.87
C ALA A 154 -1.72 -5.57 -2.92
N LYS A 155 -1.82 -4.47 -2.16
CA LYS A 155 -2.99 -3.59 -2.14
C LYS A 155 -2.90 -2.44 -3.13
N GLU A 156 -1.71 -1.90 -3.36
CA GLU A 156 -1.52 -0.77 -4.28
C GLU A 156 -1.59 -1.19 -5.76
N LEU A 157 -1.20 -2.42 -6.08
CA LEU A 157 -1.27 -2.95 -7.45
C LEU A 157 -2.70 -2.93 -8.03
N PRO A 158 -3.74 -3.46 -7.35
CA PRO A 158 -5.11 -3.39 -7.84
C PRO A 158 -5.61 -1.96 -8.04
N PHE A 159 -5.24 -1.03 -7.17
CA PHE A 159 -5.61 0.38 -7.30
C PHE A 159 -4.99 1.01 -8.54
N LEU A 160 -3.68 0.85 -8.74
CA LEU A 160 -3.01 1.37 -9.94
C LEU A 160 -3.53 0.72 -11.23
N MET A 161 -3.86 -0.57 -11.18
CA MET A 161 -4.50 -1.26 -12.32
C MET A 161 -5.87 -0.66 -12.65
N LEU A 162 -6.72 -0.37 -11.64
CA LEU A 162 -8.01 0.26 -11.86
C LEU A 162 -7.85 1.65 -12.52
N MET A 163 -6.94 2.46 -12.00
CA MET A 163 -6.63 3.78 -12.57
C MET A 163 -6.11 3.67 -14.01
N ALA A 164 -5.23 2.70 -14.27
CA ALA A 164 -4.70 2.46 -15.60
C ALA A 164 -5.79 2.01 -16.58
N LEU A 165 -6.67 1.10 -16.18
CA LEU A 165 -7.78 0.63 -17.02
C LEU A 165 -8.75 1.74 -17.37
N ALA A 166 -9.02 2.67 -16.46
CA ALA A 166 -9.84 3.85 -16.72
C ALA A 166 -9.17 4.84 -17.70
N ALA A 167 -7.84 4.89 -17.72
CA ALA A 167 -7.07 5.78 -18.60
C ALA A 167 -6.79 5.19 -19.99
N LEU A 168 -6.67 3.86 -20.14
CA LEU A 168 -6.31 3.19 -21.40
C LEU A 168 -7.20 3.56 -22.60
N PRO A 169 -8.53 3.66 -22.48
CA PRO A 169 -9.39 4.07 -23.58
C PRO A 169 -9.09 5.49 -24.08
N GLN A 170 -8.68 6.39 -23.19
CA GLN A 170 -8.43 7.81 -23.50
C GLN A 170 -7.17 8.03 -24.33
N ILE A 171 -6.26 7.07 -24.39
CA ILE A 171 -4.96 7.18 -25.06
C ILE A 171 -4.83 6.34 -26.34
N ASN A 172 -5.94 5.77 -26.85
CA ASN A 172 -5.97 4.90 -28.04
C ASN A 172 -4.92 3.79 -28.02
N SER A 173 -4.80 3.10 -26.87
CA SER A 173 -3.75 2.11 -26.63
C SER A 173 -3.72 0.98 -27.67
N ALA A 174 -4.89 0.57 -28.20
CA ALA A 174 -4.99 -0.49 -29.21
C ALA A 174 -4.33 -0.11 -30.53
N GLU A 175 -4.60 1.09 -31.03
CA GLU A 175 -4.01 1.62 -32.28
C GLU A 175 -2.50 1.75 -32.15
N ARG A 176 -2.00 2.28 -31.03
CA ARG A 176 -0.56 2.37 -30.74
C ARG A 176 0.13 1.02 -30.78
N MET A 177 -0.51 0.01 -30.22
CA MET A 177 0.00 -1.36 -30.24
C MET A 177 -0.01 -1.98 -31.63
N GLN A 178 -1.00 -1.68 -32.48
CA GLN A 178 -1.03 -2.14 -33.86
C GLN A 178 0.15 -1.54 -34.65
N VAL A 179 0.42 -0.26 -34.50
CA VAL A 179 1.58 0.42 -35.11
C VAL A 179 2.89 -0.20 -34.63
N ALA A 180 3.06 -0.43 -33.33
CA ALA A 180 4.25 -1.07 -32.79
C ALA A 180 4.46 -2.49 -33.36
N ALA A 181 3.39 -3.27 -33.47
CA ALA A 181 3.44 -4.61 -34.05
C ALA A 181 3.80 -4.60 -35.54
N ALA A 182 3.24 -3.65 -36.32
CA ALA A 182 3.58 -3.48 -37.74
C ALA A 182 5.06 -3.10 -37.94
N LEU A 183 5.67 -2.41 -36.97
CA LEU A 183 7.11 -2.09 -36.97
C LEU A 183 7.99 -3.23 -36.45
N GLY A 184 7.40 -4.40 -36.08
CA GLY A 184 8.12 -5.58 -35.64
C GLY A 184 8.56 -5.55 -34.17
N TYR A 185 8.00 -4.68 -33.32
CA TYR A 185 8.28 -4.67 -31.89
C TYR A 185 7.54 -5.82 -31.18
N GLY A 186 8.22 -6.44 -30.21
CA GLY A 186 7.59 -7.38 -29.28
C GLY A 186 6.51 -6.71 -28.43
N LYS A 187 5.61 -7.50 -27.85
CA LYS A 187 4.42 -6.96 -27.16
C LYS A 187 4.77 -6.04 -25.99
N VAL A 188 5.68 -6.45 -25.10
CA VAL A 188 6.09 -5.66 -23.94
C VAL A 188 6.90 -4.43 -24.37
N ARG A 189 7.87 -4.63 -25.28
CA ARG A 189 8.71 -3.53 -25.77
C ARG A 189 7.89 -2.47 -26.51
N GLY A 190 7.00 -2.92 -27.41
CA GLY A 190 6.11 -2.03 -28.16
C GLY A 190 5.22 -1.22 -27.20
N TRP A 191 4.67 -1.88 -26.18
CA TRP A 191 3.84 -1.21 -25.18
C TRP A 191 4.64 -0.17 -24.38
N VAL A 192 5.83 -0.50 -23.92
CA VAL A 192 6.71 0.42 -23.16
C VAL A 192 7.07 1.66 -23.98
N LEU A 193 7.29 1.51 -25.29
CA LEU A 193 7.69 2.63 -26.11
C LEU A 193 6.51 3.48 -26.60
N THR A 194 5.31 2.91 -26.78
CA THR A 194 4.20 3.61 -27.45
C THR A 194 3.04 3.94 -26.51
N VAL A 195 2.72 3.05 -25.57
CA VAL A 195 1.56 3.21 -24.68
C VAL A 195 1.97 3.82 -23.32
N LEU A 196 3.05 3.30 -22.72
CA LEU A 196 3.49 3.71 -21.38
C LEU A 196 3.68 5.23 -21.25
N PRO A 197 4.31 5.98 -22.17
CA PRO A 197 4.53 7.41 -21.97
C PRO A 197 3.21 8.20 -21.85
N ALA A 198 2.19 7.82 -22.62
CA ALA A 198 0.87 8.47 -22.57
C ALA A 198 0.08 8.04 -21.33
N LEU A 199 0.11 6.76 -20.98
CA LEU A 199 -0.56 6.22 -19.80
C LEU A 199 0.03 6.77 -18.50
N TYR A 200 1.36 6.88 -18.43
CA TYR A 200 2.05 7.37 -17.25
C TYR A 200 1.63 8.79 -16.85
N VAL A 201 1.39 9.68 -17.83
CA VAL A 201 0.91 11.04 -17.56
C VAL A 201 -0.43 11.02 -16.82
N GLN A 202 -1.32 10.10 -17.17
CA GLN A 202 -2.63 9.92 -16.51
C GLN A 202 -2.50 9.31 -15.11
N LEU A 203 -1.49 8.45 -14.91
CA LEU A 203 -1.27 7.75 -13.64
C LEU A 203 -0.41 8.53 -12.64
N ARG A 204 0.18 9.63 -13.03
CA ARG A 204 1.14 10.37 -12.18
C ARG A 204 0.54 10.80 -10.84
N LEU A 205 -0.64 11.41 -10.82
CA LEU A 205 -1.29 11.83 -9.59
C LEU A 205 -1.73 10.66 -8.71
N PRO A 206 -2.43 9.63 -9.23
CA PRO A 206 -2.67 8.39 -8.49
C PRO A 206 -1.42 7.78 -7.87
N LEU A 207 -0.32 7.76 -8.62
CA LEU A 207 0.95 7.21 -8.15
C LEU A 207 1.57 8.04 -7.01
N TYR A 208 1.51 9.37 -7.09
CA TYR A 208 1.98 10.21 -5.98
C TYR A 208 1.12 10.03 -4.73
N ALA A 209 -0.18 9.81 -4.89
CA ALA A 209 -1.06 9.46 -3.78
C ALA A 209 -0.69 8.11 -3.15
N VAL A 210 -0.42 7.08 -3.98
CA VAL A 210 0.07 5.78 -3.53
C VAL A 210 1.38 5.92 -2.77
N LEU A 211 2.35 6.68 -3.30
CA LEU A 211 3.64 6.89 -2.65
C LEU A 211 3.48 7.56 -1.28
N ALA A 212 2.69 8.63 -1.21
CA ALA A 212 2.40 9.32 0.05
C ALA A 212 1.70 8.41 1.06
N TYR A 213 0.69 7.67 0.62
CA TYR A 213 -0.05 6.71 1.44
C TYR A 213 0.87 5.59 1.97
N ALA A 214 1.64 4.95 1.09
CA ALA A 214 2.51 3.84 1.48
C ALA A 214 3.59 4.25 2.49
N MET A 215 4.13 5.48 2.38
CA MET A 215 5.11 6.02 3.33
C MET A 215 4.50 6.35 4.70
N SER A 216 3.24 6.74 4.75
CA SER A 216 2.55 7.18 5.98
C SER A 216 1.54 6.15 6.51
N ASN A 217 1.48 4.96 5.91
CA ASN A 217 0.52 3.94 6.30
C ASN A 217 0.78 3.44 7.72
N VAL A 218 -0.28 3.34 8.50
CA VAL A 218 -0.27 2.83 9.88
C VAL A 218 -0.81 1.39 9.93
N ASP A 219 -1.94 1.13 9.25
CA ASP A 219 -2.70 -0.12 9.36
C ASP A 219 -1.88 -1.36 8.98
N VAL A 220 -1.19 -1.30 7.84
CA VAL A 220 -0.32 -2.40 7.39
C VAL A 220 0.97 -2.44 8.19
N SER A 221 1.50 -1.25 8.56
CA SER A 221 2.75 -1.14 9.32
C SER A 221 2.66 -1.70 10.74
N ILE A 222 1.51 -1.58 11.41
CA ILE A 222 1.27 -2.19 12.73
C ILE A 222 1.36 -3.71 12.67
N VAL A 223 0.87 -4.30 11.57
CA VAL A 223 0.75 -5.76 11.42
C VAL A 223 2.02 -6.39 10.86
N LEU A 224 2.56 -5.80 9.79
CA LEU A 224 3.66 -6.40 9.02
C LEU A 224 5.01 -5.71 9.23
N GLY A 225 5.01 -4.49 9.77
CA GLY A 225 6.22 -3.71 9.96
C GLY A 225 7.02 -4.12 11.20
N PRO A 226 8.31 -3.78 11.26
CA PRO A 226 9.14 -4.02 12.43
C PRO A 226 8.71 -3.16 13.62
N THR A 227 9.00 -3.67 14.82
CA THR A 227 8.62 -3.03 16.08
C THR A 227 9.72 -2.15 16.68
N ALA A 228 11.00 -2.42 16.35
CA ALA A 228 12.15 -1.73 16.91
C ALA A 228 13.33 -1.60 15.92
N PRO A 229 13.55 -0.44 15.34
CA PRO A 229 12.66 0.72 15.34
C PRO A 229 11.44 0.48 14.44
N PRO A 230 10.30 1.10 14.76
CA PRO A 230 9.12 1.05 13.90
C PRO A 230 9.28 1.98 12.70
N THR A 231 8.30 1.98 11.79
CA THR A 231 8.16 3.06 10.79
C THR A 231 7.88 4.39 11.50
N LEU A 232 8.20 5.50 10.83
CA LEU A 232 7.98 6.83 11.40
C LEU A 232 6.48 7.08 11.69
N SER A 233 5.58 6.57 10.85
CA SER A 233 4.12 6.65 11.05
C SER A 233 3.67 5.94 12.35
N ILE A 234 4.26 4.80 12.67
CA ILE A 234 3.98 4.08 13.93
C ILE A 234 4.56 4.82 15.14
N LEU A 235 5.75 5.41 15.00
CA LEU A 235 6.34 6.23 16.06
C LEU A 235 5.45 7.45 16.38
N ILE A 236 4.98 8.15 15.34
CA ILE A 236 4.04 9.26 15.48
C ILE A 236 2.78 8.82 16.23
N LEU A 237 2.17 7.69 15.80
CA LEU A 237 0.97 7.18 16.46
C LEU A 237 1.22 6.85 17.93
N ARG A 238 2.33 6.17 18.26
CA ARG A 238 2.70 5.85 19.65
C ARG A 238 2.81 7.10 20.52
N TRP A 239 3.49 8.14 20.04
CA TRP A 239 3.66 9.39 20.79
C TRP A 239 2.37 10.21 20.89
N MET A 240 1.51 10.17 19.86
CA MET A 240 0.22 10.86 19.90
C MET A 240 -0.79 10.21 20.84
N THR A 241 -0.68 8.90 21.05
CA THR A 241 -1.55 8.14 21.95
C THR A 241 -0.95 7.91 23.34
N ASP A 242 0.26 8.39 23.58
CA ASP A 242 0.92 8.27 24.88
C ASP A 242 0.21 9.14 25.93
N PRO A 243 0.03 8.64 27.16
CA PRO A 243 -0.49 9.43 28.28
C PRO A 243 0.35 10.67 28.60
N ASP A 244 1.66 10.66 28.32
CA ASP A 244 2.52 11.84 28.49
C ASP A 244 2.27 12.86 27.38
N LEU A 245 1.57 13.93 27.74
CA LEU A 245 1.24 15.03 26.84
C LEU A 245 2.47 15.79 26.34
N ALA A 246 3.63 15.65 26.99
CA ALA A 246 4.88 16.28 26.55
C ALA A 246 5.36 15.69 25.20
N LEU A 247 4.99 14.45 24.88
CA LEU A 247 5.32 13.79 23.62
C LEU A 247 4.52 14.31 22.40
N ARG A 248 3.44 15.09 22.61
CA ARG A 248 2.65 15.65 21.50
C ARG A 248 3.44 16.62 20.62
N GLY A 249 4.32 17.42 21.20
CA GLY A 249 5.21 18.30 20.44
C GLY A 249 6.17 17.54 19.54
N PRO A 250 6.98 16.62 20.08
CA PRO A 250 7.82 15.70 19.29
C PRO A 250 7.05 14.88 18.25
N ALA A 251 5.84 14.40 18.58
CA ALA A 251 4.97 13.70 17.62
C ALA A 251 4.57 14.59 16.42
N ALA A 252 4.24 15.85 16.71
CA ALA A 252 3.92 16.83 15.69
C ALA A 252 5.15 17.16 14.81
N ALA A 253 6.34 17.30 15.40
CA ALA A 253 7.59 17.47 14.67
C ALA A 253 7.89 16.24 13.79
N ALA A 254 7.67 15.02 14.29
CA ALA A 254 7.80 13.78 13.52
C ALA A 254 6.81 13.71 12.35
N ALA A 255 5.57 14.21 12.53
CA ALA A 255 4.60 14.29 11.43
C ALA A 255 5.03 15.27 10.33
N LEU A 256 5.63 16.40 10.69
CA LEU A 256 6.23 17.33 9.72
C LEU A 256 7.46 16.73 9.03
N LEU A 257 8.30 15.97 9.75
CA LEU A 257 9.40 15.21 9.16
C LEU A 257 8.86 14.18 8.16
N GLN A 258 7.77 13.46 8.51
CA GLN A 258 7.12 12.51 7.59
C GLN A 258 6.61 13.22 6.32
N LEU A 259 5.98 14.37 6.45
CA LEU A 259 5.55 15.19 5.31
C LEU A 259 6.74 15.62 4.45
N ALA A 260 7.83 16.09 5.05
CA ALA A 260 9.03 16.46 4.34
C ALA A 260 9.66 15.28 3.58
N LEU A 261 9.67 14.07 4.19
CA LEU A 261 10.13 12.84 3.53
C LEU A 261 9.25 12.46 2.34
N VAL A 262 7.93 12.61 2.44
CA VAL A 262 7.01 12.36 1.32
C VAL A 262 7.26 13.34 0.17
N ILE A 263 7.39 14.63 0.48
CA ILE A 263 7.69 15.66 -0.54
C ILE A 263 9.04 15.33 -1.22
N TRP A 264 10.03 14.97 -0.44
CA TRP A 264 11.34 14.59 -0.95
C TRP A 264 11.27 13.32 -1.82
N ALA A 265 10.51 12.31 -1.41
CA ALA A 265 10.28 11.11 -2.20
C ALA A 265 9.61 11.42 -3.55
N ILE A 266 8.59 12.29 -3.56
CA ILE A 266 7.92 12.74 -4.79
C ILE A 266 8.91 13.52 -5.69
N ALA A 267 9.75 14.37 -5.10
CA ALA A 267 10.78 15.10 -5.85
C ALA A 267 11.82 14.16 -6.50
N LEU A 268 12.30 13.16 -5.74
CA LEU A 268 13.19 12.13 -6.28
C LEU A 268 12.51 11.28 -7.36
N TRP A 269 11.23 10.96 -7.15
CA TRP A 269 10.45 10.23 -8.15
C TRP A 269 10.34 11.05 -9.45
N ARG A 270 10.08 12.37 -9.30
CA ARG A 270 10.03 13.28 -10.46
C ARG A 270 11.35 13.35 -11.21
N LEU A 271 12.47 13.35 -10.49
CA LEU A 271 13.80 13.25 -11.12
C LEU A 271 13.95 11.92 -11.88
N GLY A 272 13.50 10.81 -11.27
CA GLY A 272 13.47 9.50 -11.93
C GLY A 272 12.64 9.49 -13.22
N GLU A 273 11.50 10.19 -13.25
CA GLU A 273 10.68 10.35 -14.46
C GLU A 273 11.45 11.07 -15.58
N ILE A 274 12.19 12.13 -15.24
CA ILE A 274 12.99 12.90 -16.22
C ILE A 274 14.09 12.00 -16.81
N LEU A 275 14.77 11.24 -15.96
CA LEU A 275 15.79 10.28 -16.38
C LEU A 275 15.20 9.16 -17.24
N ALA A 276 14.07 8.58 -16.83
CA ALA A 276 13.38 7.56 -17.60
C ALA A 276 12.92 8.05 -18.96
N ALA A 277 12.43 9.29 -19.07
CA ALA A 277 12.08 9.90 -20.33
C ALA A 277 13.30 10.11 -21.25
N TRP A 278 14.44 10.47 -20.69
CA TRP A 278 15.70 10.62 -21.42
C TRP A 278 16.20 9.27 -21.98
N PHE A 279 16.21 8.22 -21.13
CA PHE A 279 16.56 6.85 -21.57
C PHE A 279 15.55 6.30 -22.57
N GLY A 280 14.26 6.62 -22.40
CA GLY A 280 13.20 6.21 -23.32
C GLY A 280 13.41 6.77 -24.72
N ARG A 281 13.77 8.05 -24.86
CA ARG A 281 14.12 8.64 -26.15
C ARG A 281 15.28 7.92 -26.84
N ARG A 282 16.37 7.66 -26.10
CA ARG A 282 17.51 6.90 -26.62
C ARG A 282 17.14 5.48 -27.04
N ALA A 283 16.25 4.85 -26.30
CA ALA A 283 15.76 3.51 -26.60
C ALA A 283 14.91 3.48 -27.90
N VAL A 284 14.19 4.57 -28.22
CA VAL A 284 13.50 4.70 -29.51
C VAL A 284 14.51 4.93 -30.65
N GLU A 285 15.48 5.81 -30.45
CA GLU A 285 16.54 6.13 -31.44
C GLU A 285 17.41 4.90 -31.78
N SER A 286 17.64 3.99 -30.81
CA SER A 286 18.43 2.77 -31.06
C SER A 286 17.75 1.78 -32.02
N GLY A 287 16.44 1.89 -32.23
CA GLY A 287 15.68 0.97 -33.09
C GLY A 287 15.66 -0.49 -32.63
N GLU A 288 16.17 -0.80 -31.45
CA GLU A 288 16.25 -2.15 -30.91
C GLU A 288 14.84 -2.75 -30.71
N ARG A 289 14.61 -3.87 -31.33
CA ARG A 289 13.34 -4.62 -31.26
C ARG A 289 13.54 -5.79 -30.31
N ALA A 290 13.14 -5.63 -29.03
CA ALA A 290 13.18 -6.76 -28.10
C ALA A 290 12.06 -7.74 -28.44
N THR A 291 12.48 -8.89 -28.97
CA THR A 291 11.63 -10.03 -29.29
C THR A 291 12.16 -11.27 -28.56
N GLY A 292 11.39 -12.34 -28.52
CA GLY A 292 11.82 -13.60 -27.94
C GLY A 292 11.83 -13.58 -26.39
N TRP A 293 12.88 -14.15 -25.79
CA TRP A 293 12.93 -14.43 -24.36
C TRP A 293 12.77 -13.19 -23.44
N ARG A 294 13.24 -12.03 -23.88
CA ARG A 294 13.09 -10.76 -23.11
C ARG A 294 11.64 -10.32 -23.01
N ASP A 295 10.85 -10.49 -24.08
CA ASP A 295 9.43 -10.20 -24.10
C ASP A 295 8.65 -11.19 -23.22
N TYR A 296 8.99 -12.49 -23.30
CA TYR A 296 8.40 -13.53 -22.45
C TYR A 296 8.76 -13.35 -20.98
N GLY A 297 9.99 -12.93 -20.64
CA GLY A 297 10.42 -12.63 -19.29
C GLY A 297 9.59 -11.53 -18.64
N GLY A 298 9.35 -10.43 -19.35
CA GLY A 298 8.49 -9.33 -18.87
C GLY A 298 7.04 -9.78 -18.63
N ARG A 299 6.50 -10.62 -19.52
CA ARG A 299 5.15 -11.19 -19.35
C ARG A 299 5.06 -12.12 -18.15
N GLY A 300 6.06 -13.00 -17.97
CA GLY A 300 6.13 -13.93 -16.84
C GLY A 300 6.21 -13.19 -15.50
N LEU A 301 7.08 -12.19 -15.40
CA LEU A 301 7.24 -11.38 -14.19
C LEU A 301 5.94 -10.64 -13.83
N GLY A 302 5.28 -10.01 -14.81
CA GLY A 302 4.00 -9.33 -14.59
C GLY A 302 2.94 -10.28 -14.03
N LEU A 303 2.82 -11.47 -14.62
CA LEU A 303 1.87 -12.49 -14.15
C LEU A 303 2.21 -12.97 -12.74
N ALA A 304 3.49 -13.20 -12.44
CA ALA A 304 3.92 -13.61 -11.10
C ALA A 304 3.58 -12.56 -10.03
N ILE A 305 3.79 -11.26 -10.31
CA ILE A 305 3.41 -10.18 -9.40
C ILE A 305 1.88 -10.12 -9.23
N GLY A 306 1.10 -10.28 -10.30
CA GLY A 306 -0.37 -10.30 -10.21
C GLY A 306 -0.91 -11.49 -9.42
N ILE A 307 -0.37 -12.69 -9.63
CA ILE A 307 -0.70 -13.89 -8.86
C ILE A 307 -0.32 -13.68 -7.39
N PHE A 308 0.87 -13.15 -7.12
CA PHE A 308 1.30 -12.83 -5.75
C PHE A 308 0.31 -11.89 -5.07
N ALA A 309 -0.09 -10.79 -5.69
CA ALA A 309 -1.05 -9.85 -5.11
C ALA A 309 -2.42 -10.52 -4.84
N GLY A 310 -2.92 -11.32 -5.77
CA GLY A 310 -4.14 -12.09 -5.60
C GLY A 310 -4.05 -13.10 -4.45
N LEU A 311 -2.95 -13.86 -4.38
CA LEU A 311 -2.73 -14.83 -3.30
C LEU A 311 -2.51 -14.14 -1.95
N ALA A 312 -1.80 -13.01 -1.91
CA ALA A 312 -1.59 -12.26 -0.68
C ALA A 312 -2.92 -11.81 -0.05
N VAL A 313 -3.86 -11.34 -0.86
CA VAL A 313 -5.16 -10.88 -0.37
C VAL A 313 -6.13 -12.04 -0.16
N PHE A 314 -6.45 -12.80 -1.22
CA PHE A 314 -7.47 -13.86 -1.12
C PHE A 314 -6.97 -15.07 -0.33
N GLY A 315 -5.72 -15.52 -0.55
CA GLY A 315 -5.09 -16.58 0.24
C GLY A 315 -4.98 -16.19 1.70
N GLY A 316 -4.66 -14.90 1.96
CA GLY A 316 -4.69 -14.33 3.29
C GLY A 316 -6.06 -14.42 3.96
N LEU A 317 -7.13 -14.02 3.27
CA LEU A 317 -8.51 -14.12 3.78
C LEU A 317 -8.92 -15.57 4.06
N VAL A 318 -8.58 -16.50 3.16
CA VAL A 318 -8.82 -17.93 3.37
C VAL A 318 -8.06 -18.42 4.60
N SER A 319 -6.79 -18.02 4.75
CA SER A 319 -5.99 -18.36 5.94
C SER A 319 -6.63 -17.85 7.23
N GLN A 320 -7.09 -16.59 7.26
CA GLN A 320 -7.84 -16.05 8.40
C GLN A 320 -9.12 -16.84 8.69
N GLY A 321 -9.89 -17.18 7.63
CA GLY A 321 -11.07 -18.00 7.76
C GLY A 321 -10.76 -19.35 8.42
N ILE A 322 -9.72 -20.05 7.96
CA ILE A 322 -9.29 -21.31 8.58
C ILE A 322 -8.90 -21.09 10.04
N TRP A 323 -8.10 -20.05 10.35
CA TRP A 323 -7.69 -19.74 11.71
C TRP A 323 -8.85 -19.39 12.63
N SER A 324 -9.89 -18.72 12.13
CA SER A 324 -11.05 -18.32 12.94
C SER A 324 -11.87 -19.51 13.47
N PHE A 325 -11.85 -20.63 12.75
CA PHE A 325 -12.53 -21.86 13.13
C PHE A 325 -11.58 -22.94 13.65
N ALA A 326 -10.25 -22.70 13.66
CA ALA A 326 -9.26 -23.67 14.06
C ALA A 326 -9.36 -23.98 15.56
N GLY A 327 -9.51 -25.26 15.89
CA GLY A 327 -9.34 -25.78 17.24
C GLY A 327 -7.89 -26.16 17.48
N ARG A 328 -7.61 -27.46 17.59
CA ARG A 328 -6.22 -27.94 17.71
C ARG A 328 -5.56 -27.94 16.34
N TRP A 329 -4.44 -27.22 16.21
CA TRP A 329 -3.68 -27.14 14.96
C TRP A 329 -2.17 -27.18 15.23
N ARG A 330 -1.61 -28.38 15.16
CA ARG A 330 -0.17 -28.58 15.34
C ARG A 330 0.58 -28.36 14.03
N PHE A 331 1.79 -27.81 14.14
CA PHE A 331 2.70 -27.78 12.99
C PHE A 331 3.32 -29.19 12.81
N PRO A 332 3.52 -29.69 11.59
CA PRO A 332 3.33 -29.05 10.27
C PRO A 332 1.97 -29.33 9.60
N GLU A 333 0.95 -29.76 10.32
CA GLU A 333 -0.36 -30.09 9.73
C GLU A 333 -0.89 -28.95 8.84
N ALA A 334 -1.25 -29.26 7.58
CA ALA A 334 -1.76 -28.29 6.62
C ALA A 334 -3.13 -27.72 6.98
N LEU A 335 -3.96 -28.52 7.66
CA LEU A 335 -5.29 -28.13 8.15
C LEU A 335 -5.42 -28.46 9.64
N PRO A 336 -6.30 -27.78 10.38
CA PRO A 336 -6.57 -28.09 11.77
C PRO A 336 -7.08 -29.52 11.94
N SER A 337 -6.62 -30.21 12.98
CA SER A 337 -7.14 -31.53 13.36
C SER A 337 -8.54 -31.48 13.99
N SER A 338 -8.99 -30.29 14.41
CA SER A 338 -10.36 -30.03 14.85
C SER A 338 -10.79 -28.62 14.48
N PHE A 339 -12.08 -28.44 14.16
CA PHE A 339 -12.73 -27.16 13.95
C PHE A 339 -13.75 -26.92 15.06
N GLY A 340 -13.98 -25.65 15.41
CA GLY A 340 -14.95 -25.27 16.43
C GLY A 340 -15.30 -23.80 16.39
N LEU A 341 -16.35 -23.43 17.11
CA LEU A 341 -16.86 -22.06 17.22
C LEU A 341 -16.39 -21.33 18.48
N ARG A 342 -15.50 -21.94 19.26
CA ARG A 342 -15.06 -21.38 20.57
C ARG A 342 -14.56 -19.95 20.49
N SER A 343 -13.85 -19.57 19.41
CA SER A 343 -13.39 -18.20 19.20
C SER A 343 -14.55 -17.26 18.97
N TRP A 344 -15.54 -17.70 18.19
CA TRP A 344 -16.74 -16.93 17.87
C TRP A 344 -17.69 -16.82 19.08
N GLU A 345 -17.85 -17.89 19.86
CA GLU A 345 -18.63 -17.86 21.11
C GLU A 345 -18.05 -16.90 22.13
N ARG A 346 -16.71 -16.83 22.22
CA ARG A 346 -16.02 -15.95 23.16
C ARG A 346 -15.98 -14.49 22.75
N HIS A 347 -15.81 -14.21 21.48
CA HIS A 347 -15.53 -12.87 20.96
C HIS A 347 -16.60 -12.34 19.99
N GLY A 348 -17.60 -13.17 19.65
CA GLY A 348 -18.61 -12.81 18.64
C GLY A 348 -19.51 -11.65 19.08
N GLY A 349 -19.93 -11.59 20.36
CA GLY A 349 -20.74 -10.51 20.90
C GLY A 349 -20.04 -9.15 20.72
N PRO A 350 -18.86 -8.93 21.32
CA PRO A 350 -18.12 -7.68 21.13
C PRO A 350 -17.79 -7.36 19.66
N ALA A 351 -17.53 -8.38 18.83
CA ALA A 351 -17.29 -8.17 17.40
C ALA A 351 -18.53 -7.67 16.66
N LEU A 352 -19.72 -8.18 17.00
CA LEU A 352 -20.99 -7.70 16.44
C LEU A 352 -21.26 -6.24 16.84
N ASP A 353 -21.05 -5.87 18.10
CA ASP A 353 -21.25 -4.51 18.56
C ASP A 353 -20.39 -3.51 17.77
N VAL A 354 -19.09 -3.81 17.60
CA VAL A 354 -18.18 -2.99 16.78
C VAL A 354 -18.62 -2.97 15.31
N THR A 355 -19.13 -4.09 14.79
CA THR A 355 -19.63 -4.18 13.41
C THR A 355 -20.84 -3.27 13.20
N PHE A 356 -21.80 -3.25 14.11
CA PHE A 356 -22.96 -2.38 14.02
C PHE A 356 -22.58 -0.90 14.05
N VAL A 357 -21.71 -0.49 14.98
CA VAL A 357 -21.19 0.89 15.02
C VAL A 357 -20.47 1.26 13.72
N THR A 358 -19.67 0.35 13.19
CA THR A 358 -18.94 0.57 11.92
C THR A 358 -19.91 0.73 10.74
N LEU A 359 -20.95 -0.09 10.66
CA LEU A 359 -21.98 0.02 9.61
C LEU A 359 -22.78 1.32 9.73
N GLU A 360 -23.13 1.73 10.94
CA GLU A 360 -23.83 2.99 11.19
C GLU A 360 -23.00 4.18 10.72
N LEU A 361 -21.73 4.25 11.14
CA LEU A 361 -20.82 5.31 10.72
C LEU A 361 -20.59 5.32 9.20
N ALA A 362 -20.43 4.14 8.60
CA ALA A 362 -20.23 4.02 7.16
C ALA A 362 -21.47 4.48 6.37
N LEU A 363 -22.67 4.13 6.85
CA LEU A 363 -23.94 4.55 6.22
C LEU A 363 -24.10 6.08 6.33
N LEU A 364 -23.89 6.65 7.50
CA LEU A 364 -23.97 8.09 7.71
C LEU A 364 -22.96 8.86 6.82
N ALA A 365 -21.71 8.40 6.78
CA ALA A 365 -20.68 8.99 5.93
C ALA A 365 -21.06 8.91 4.43
N ALA A 366 -21.59 7.76 3.98
CA ALA A 366 -22.01 7.58 2.59
C ALA A 366 -23.20 8.51 2.25
N LEU A 367 -24.19 8.66 3.12
CA LEU A 367 -25.33 9.55 2.92
C LEU A 367 -24.91 11.01 2.86
N ILE A 368 -24.02 11.43 3.77
CA ILE A 368 -23.46 12.79 3.76
C ILE A 368 -22.68 13.07 2.47
N ALA A 369 -21.81 12.13 2.06
CA ALA A 369 -21.05 12.24 0.82
C ALA A 369 -21.97 12.33 -0.40
N LEU A 370 -23.01 11.51 -0.45
CA LEU A 370 -24.02 11.51 -1.53
C LEU A 370 -24.74 12.85 -1.60
N PHE A 371 -25.14 13.42 -0.45
CA PHE A 371 -25.76 14.74 -0.39
C PHE A 371 -24.88 15.82 -1.01
N PHE A 372 -23.56 15.83 -0.71
CA PHE A 372 -22.64 16.82 -1.28
C PHE A 372 -22.26 16.59 -2.73
N VAL A 373 -22.39 15.37 -3.23
CA VAL A 373 -22.09 15.05 -4.64
C VAL A 373 -23.28 15.38 -5.54
N LEU A 374 -24.52 15.21 -5.07
CA LEU A 374 -25.73 15.41 -5.85
C LEU A 374 -26.33 16.82 -5.72
N GLY A 375 -25.99 17.57 -4.68
CA GLY A 375 -26.45 18.95 -4.43
C GLY A 375 -25.48 20.00 -4.91
#